data_f779f92ba6500d4c589cf7623ab2ab2b
#
_entry.id   f779f92ba6500d4c589cf7623ab2ab2b
#
_cell.length_a   1.000
_cell.length_b   1.000
_cell.length_c   1.000
_cell.angle_alpha   90.00
_cell.angle_beta   90.00
_cell.angle_gamma   90.00
#
_symmetry.space_group_name_H-M   'P 1'
#
loop_
_entity.id
_entity.type
_entity.pdbx_description
1 polymer ?
#
loop_
_entity_poly.entity_id
_entity_poly.type
_entity_poly.pdbx_seq_one_letter_code
_entity_poly.pdbx_strand_id
1 'polypeptide(L)'
;QVSPNPVDSDWAELREAQARTLSVANTGMAVIIDKGDANDIHPKDKQAVGHRLALVARANTYGEQIPYSGPVYRSYQVDGDKIILSFDHTDGGLKSSDGKALQGFAIAGRDHKFHWAKAEIQGDKIVVS
;
A
#
# COMPACT_ATOMS: atom_id res chain seq x y z
N GLN A 1 0.67 3.81 15.13
CA GLN A 1 -0.16 4.95 15.58
C GLN A 1 -0.30 5.92 14.40
N VAL A 2 -1.53 6.29 14.06
CA VAL A 2 -1.79 7.27 12.98
C VAL A 2 -1.53 8.66 13.55
N SER A 3 -0.78 9.51 12.82
CA SER A 3 -0.54 10.90 13.22
C SER A 3 -1.86 11.67 13.37
N PRO A 4 -1.96 12.63 14.29
CA PRO A 4 -3.12 13.53 14.38
C PRO A 4 -3.40 14.31 13.08
N ASN A 5 -2.35 14.59 12.30
CA ASN A 5 -2.43 15.30 11.03
C ASN A 5 -1.86 14.44 9.89
N PRO A 6 -2.60 14.23 8.77
CA PRO A 6 -2.12 13.41 7.66
C PRO A 6 -0.85 13.94 6.97
N VAL A 7 -0.49 15.19 7.14
CA VAL A 7 0.69 15.82 6.53
C VAL A 7 1.91 15.93 7.45
N ASP A 8 1.86 15.37 8.66
CA ASP A 8 2.96 15.45 9.62
C ASP A 8 4.15 14.52 9.29
N SER A 9 4.10 13.80 8.18
CA SER A 9 5.09 12.77 7.88
C SER A 9 5.29 12.59 6.38
N ASP A 10 6.54 12.62 5.94
CA ASP A 10 6.96 12.40 4.55
C ASP A 10 6.99 10.91 4.15
N TRP A 11 6.57 10.01 5.04
CA TRP A 11 6.60 8.57 4.78
C TRP A 11 5.73 8.13 3.60
N ALA A 12 4.63 8.83 3.35
CA ALA A 12 3.76 8.53 2.20
C ALA A 12 4.48 8.87 0.88
N GLU A 13 5.14 10.03 0.82
CA GLU A 13 5.93 10.45 -0.35
C GLU A 13 7.14 9.55 -0.58
N LEU A 14 7.83 9.17 0.50
CA LEU A 14 8.94 8.21 0.42
C LEU A 14 8.48 6.88 -0.17
N ARG A 15 7.34 6.33 0.28
CA ARG A 15 6.79 5.07 -0.23
C ARG A 15 6.36 5.20 -1.69
N GLU A 16 5.80 6.34 -2.10
CA GLU A 16 5.49 6.61 -3.50
C GLU A 16 6.77 6.62 -4.35
N ALA A 17 7.81 7.32 -3.91
CA ALA A 17 9.10 7.35 -4.61
C ALA A 17 9.72 5.94 -4.74
N GLN A 18 9.64 5.14 -3.68
CA GLN A 18 10.06 3.73 -3.72
C GLN A 18 9.23 2.92 -4.74
N ALA A 19 7.90 3.07 -4.73
CA ALA A 19 7.01 2.35 -5.64
C ALA A 19 7.27 2.71 -7.12
N ARG A 20 7.68 3.93 -7.41
CA ARG A 20 8.05 4.36 -8.77
C ARG A 20 9.24 3.59 -9.35
N THR A 21 10.08 2.98 -8.52
CA THR A 21 11.18 2.13 -9.01
C THR A 21 10.67 0.89 -9.75
N LEU A 22 9.43 0.45 -9.51
CA LEU A 22 8.82 -0.67 -10.22
C LEU A 22 8.56 -0.40 -11.71
N SER A 23 8.68 0.85 -12.17
CA SER A 23 8.67 1.20 -13.60
C SER A 23 9.98 0.80 -14.32
N VAL A 24 11.03 0.50 -13.58
CA VAL A 24 12.31 0.05 -14.13
C VAL A 24 12.24 -1.46 -14.34
N ALA A 25 12.57 -1.91 -15.55
CA ALA A 25 12.55 -3.34 -15.87
C ALA A 25 13.48 -4.15 -14.95
N ASN A 26 13.06 -5.38 -14.64
CA ASN A 26 13.81 -6.32 -13.79
C ASN A 26 14.01 -5.85 -12.34
N THR A 27 13.14 -4.99 -11.86
CA THR A 27 13.09 -4.60 -10.45
C THR A 27 11.89 -5.23 -9.74
N GLY A 28 11.97 -5.31 -8.42
CA GLY A 28 10.88 -5.75 -7.58
C GLY A 28 10.99 -5.17 -6.18
N MET A 29 9.89 -5.17 -5.45
CA MET A 29 9.82 -4.57 -4.12
C MET A 29 9.05 -5.46 -3.16
N ALA A 30 9.56 -5.63 -1.96
CA ALA A 30 8.83 -6.21 -0.85
C ALA A 30 8.33 -5.10 0.09
N VAL A 31 7.01 -4.97 0.22
CA VAL A 31 6.41 -4.04 1.17
C VAL A 31 6.40 -4.67 2.56
N ILE A 32 6.90 -3.95 3.57
CA ILE A 32 7.06 -4.46 4.95
C ILE A 32 6.50 -3.50 6.01
N ILE A 33 5.61 -2.60 5.67
CA ILE A 33 5.04 -1.61 6.60
C ILE A 33 4.29 -2.24 7.78
N ASP A 34 3.78 -3.46 7.61
CA ASP A 34 3.12 -4.27 8.64
C ASP A 34 4.11 -4.97 9.61
N LYS A 35 5.41 -4.89 9.33
CA LYS A 35 6.51 -5.50 10.11
C LYS A 35 7.42 -4.48 10.77
N GLY A 36 7.10 -3.19 10.61
CA GLY A 36 7.86 -2.10 11.20
C GLY A 36 7.64 -1.96 12.71
N ASP A 37 8.51 -1.18 13.33
CA ASP A 37 8.41 -0.76 14.72
C ASP A 37 8.41 0.78 14.74
N ALA A 38 7.50 1.38 15.49
CA ALA A 38 7.38 2.84 15.54
C ALA A 38 8.61 3.55 16.16
N ASN A 39 9.41 2.80 16.93
CA ASN A 39 10.57 3.32 17.66
C ASN A 39 11.91 2.83 17.10
N ASP A 40 11.89 1.97 16.07
CA ASP A 40 13.10 1.38 15.49
C ASP A 40 12.91 1.21 13.97
N ILE A 41 13.80 1.81 13.20
CA ILE A 41 13.78 1.67 11.73
C ILE A 41 14.20 0.26 11.27
N HIS A 42 14.71 -0.59 12.17
CA HIS A 42 15.14 -1.94 11.85
C HIS A 42 14.03 -2.95 12.13
N PRO A 43 13.36 -3.50 11.11
CA PRO A 43 12.33 -4.50 11.32
C PRO A 43 12.96 -5.76 11.97
N LYS A 44 12.37 -6.23 13.06
CA LYS A 44 12.85 -7.41 13.80
C LYS A 44 12.52 -8.71 13.06
N ASP A 45 11.40 -8.76 12.35
CA ASP A 45 10.97 -9.93 11.56
C ASP A 45 11.73 -10.02 10.22
N LYS A 46 13.01 -10.36 10.28
CA LYS A 46 13.86 -10.52 9.10
C LYS A 46 13.41 -11.67 8.20
N GLN A 47 12.76 -12.69 8.77
CA GLN A 47 12.24 -13.82 8.00
C GLN A 47 11.11 -13.37 7.05
N ALA A 48 10.19 -12.53 7.52
CA ALA A 48 9.14 -11.98 6.66
C ALA A 48 9.72 -11.14 5.52
N VAL A 49 10.75 -10.33 5.80
CA VAL A 49 11.45 -9.54 4.77
C VAL A 49 12.07 -10.46 3.71
N GLY A 50 12.88 -11.44 4.14
CA GLY A 50 13.54 -12.39 3.25
C GLY A 50 12.54 -13.23 2.44
N HIS A 51 11.46 -13.69 3.09
CA HIS A 51 10.40 -14.44 2.42
C HIS A 51 9.73 -13.64 1.29
N ARG A 52 9.34 -12.38 1.56
CA ARG A 52 8.70 -11.52 0.55
C ARG A 52 9.65 -11.20 -0.60
N LEU A 53 10.93 -10.95 -0.33
CA LEU A 53 11.94 -10.76 -1.38
C LEU A 53 12.13 -12.03 -2.22
N ALA A 54 12.13 -13.20 -1.58
CA ALA A 54 12.23 -14.48 -2.29
C ALA A 54 11.03 -14.72 -3.22
N LEU A 55 9.80 -14.40 -2.78
CA LEU A 55 8.62 -14.51 -3.64
C LEU A 55 8.74 -13.61 -4.88
N VAL A 56 9.20 -12.36 -4.71
CA VAL A 56 9.45 -11.45 -5.83
C VAL A 56 10.48 -12.03 -6.80
N ALA A 57 11.60 -12.56 -6.30
CA ALA A 57 12.63 -13.18 -7.13
C ALA A 57 12.10 -14.42 -7.87
N ARG A 58 11.34 -15.27 -7.20
CA ARG A 58 10.73 -16.47 -7.79
C ARG A 58 9.80 -16.11 -8.96
N ALA A 59 8.94 -15.11 -8.78
CA ALA A 59 8.05 -14.68 -9.83
C ALA A 59 8.79 -13.96 -10.97
N ASN A 60 9.60 -12.94 -10.66
CA ASN A 60 10.16 -12.04 -11.66
C ASN A 60 11.40 -12.62 -12.35
N THR A 61 12.24 -13.37 -11.62
CA THR A 61 13.51 -13.88 -12.15
C THR A 61 13.37 -15.32 -12.65
N TYR A 62 12.65 -16.16 -11.89
CA TYR A 62 12.50 -17.57 -12.20
C TYR A 62 11.20 -17.91 -12.94
N GLY A 63 10.31 -16.94 -13.15
CA GLY A 63 9.09 -17.09 -13.95
C GLY A 63 8.01 -17.94 -13.30
N GLU A 64 8.05 -18.14 -11.98
CA GLU A 64 7.04 -18.92 -11.29
C GLU A 64 5.70 -18.17 -11.25
N GLN A 65 4.61 -18.89 -11.54
CA GLN A 65 3.25 -18.34 -11.50
C GLN A 65 2.68 -18.41 -10.07
N ILE A 66 3.17 -17.54 -9.21
CA ILE A 66 2.82 -17.47 -7.79
C ILE A 66 2.41 -16.04 -7.40
N PRO A 67 1.52 -15.88 -6.41
CA PRO A 67 1.30 -14.57 -5.78
C PRO A 67 2.58 -14.12 -5.08
N TYR A 68 3.12 -12.99 -5.50
CA TYR A 68 4.40 -12.47 -4.97
C TYR A 68 4.28 -11.07 -4.36
N SER A 69 3.12 -10.43 -4.51
CA SER A 69 2.83 -9.10 -3.97
C SER A 69 1.45 -9.07 -3.35
N GLY A 70 1.24 -8.20 -2.40
CA GLY A 70 -0.07 -7.74 -2.00
C GLY A 70 -0.60 -6.69 -2.98
N PRO A 71 -1.77 -6.09 -2.69
CA PRO A 71 -2.38 -5.08 -3.56
C PRO A 71 -1.43 -3.92 -3.83
N VAL A 72 -1.25 -3.58 -5.10
CA VAL A 72 -0.44 -2.44 -5.57
C VAL A 72 -1.39 -1.42 -6.18
N TYR A 73 -1.31 -0.17 -5.73
CA TYR A 73 -2.10 0.91 -6.30
C TYR A 73 -1.88 1.02 -7.82
N ARG A 74 -2.98 1.10 -8.56
CA ARG A 74 -2.96 1.23 -10.01
C ARG A 74 -3.49 2.59 -10.48
N SER A 75 -4.67 2.99 -10.01
CA SER A 75 -5.33 4.21 -10.45
C SER A 75 -6.41 4.68 -9.48
N TYR A 76 -6.85 5.90 -9.64
CA TYR A 76 -8.01 6.42 -8.95
C TYR A 76 -9.05 7.00 -9.92
N GLN A 77 -10.29 7.09 -9.45
CA GLN A 77 -11.38 7.80 -10.09
C GLN A 77 -12.07 8.69 -9.05
N VAL A 78 -12.38 9.93 -9.45
CA VAL A 78 -13.19 10.84 -8.62
C VAL A 78 -14.65 10.58 -8.93
N ASP A 79 -15.47 10.41 -7.90
CA ASP A 79 -16.91 10.23 -7.97
C ASP A 79 -17.58 11.13 -6.93
N GLY A 80 -17.98 12.33 -7.34
CA GLY A 80 -18.53 13.36 -6.46
C GLY A 80 -17.51 13.80 -5.40
N ASP A 81 -17.83 13.51 -4.15
CA ASP A 81 -17.01 13.79 -2.97
C ASP A 81 -16.11 12.62 -2.55
N LYS A 82 -16.03 11.57 -3.37
CA LYS A 82 -15.30 10.34 -3.09
C LYS A 82 -14.19 10.11 -4.08
N ILE A 83 -13.22 9.30 -3.66
CA ILE A 83 -12.17 8.76 -4.51
C ILE A 83 -12.26 7.24 -4.49
N ILE A 84 -12.35 6.64 -5.66
CA ILE A 84 -12.35 5.19 -5.85
C ILE A 84 -10.95 4.75 -6.27
N LEU A 85 -10.30 3.94 -5.44
CA LEU A 85 -8.97 3.42 -5.68
C LEU A 85 -9.05 2.02 -6.28
N SER A 86 -8.28 1.78 -7.34
CA SER A 86 -8.11 0.48 -7.99
C SER A 86 -6.71 -0.05 -7.79
N PHE A 87 -6.59 -1.37 -7.69
CA PHE A 87 -5.33 -2.05 -7.36
C PHE A 87 -5.07 -3.22 -8.31
N ASP A 88 -3.80 -3.52 -8.53
CA ASP A 88 -3.33 -4.79 -9.10
C ASP A 88 -3.02 -5.79 -7.97
N HIS A 89 -2.83 -7.06 -8.31
CA HIS A 89 -2.55 -8.15 -7.36
C HIS A 89 -3.65 -8.33 -6.28
N THR A 90 -4.91 -8.33 -6.72
CA THR A 90 -6.08 -8.51 -5.86
C THR A 90 -6.74 -9.89 -6.00
N ASP A 91 -6.01 -10.91 -6.45
CA ASP A 91 -6.54 -12.24 -6.81
C ASP A 91 -7.32 -12.95 -5.69
N GLY A 92 -7.07 -12.58 -4.46
CA GLY A 92 -7.81 -13.08 -3.29
C GLY A 92 -8.86 -12.10 -2.75
N GLY A 93 -9.13 -11.00 -3.47
CA GLY A 93 -9.91 -9.87 -2.99
C GLY A 93 -9.15 -9.00 -1.99
N LEU A 94 -9.72 -7.85 -1.65
CA LEU A 94 -9.20 -6.95 -0.63
C LEU A 94 -9.78 -7.31 0.74
N LYS A 95 -8.96 -7.25 1.77
CA LYS A 95 -9.40 -7.44 3.16
C LYS A 95 -8.53 -6.63 4.12
N SER A 96 -9.11 -6.20 5.22
CA SER A 96 -8.34 -5.68 6.35
C SER A 96 -7.61 -6.83 7.03
N SER A 97 -6.34 -6.63 7.38
CA SER A 97 -5.50 -7.67 8.02
C SER A 97 -5.98 -8.06 9.43
N ASP A 98 -6.66 -7.15 10.11
CA ASP A 98 -7.16 -7.33 11.48
C ASP A 98 -8.69 -7.38 11.55
N GLY A 99 -9.38 -7.37 10.40
CA GLY A 99 -10.84 -7.38 10.30
C GLY A 99 -11.53 -6.08 10.73
N LYS A 100 -10.76 -5.02 11.01
CA LYS A 100 -11.30 -3.72 11.42
C LYS A 100 -11.43 -2.76 10.23
N ALA A 101 -12.02 -1.60 10.49
CA ALA A 101 -12.08 -0.51 9.53
C ALA A 101 -10.69 -0.11 9.04
N LEU A 102 -10.58 0.19 7.76
CA LEU A 102 -9.33 0.67 7.17
C LEU A 102 -8.93 2.01 7.81
N GLN A 103 -7.63 2.20 8.01
CA GLN A 103 -7.06 3.39 8.59
C GLN A 103 -5.92 3.94 7.73
N GLY A 104 -5.51 5.19 8.00
CA GLY A 104 -4.37 5.81 7.33
C GLY A 104 -4.68 6.38 5.95
N PHE A 105 -5.96 6.57 5.62
CA PHE A 105 -6.37 7.25 4.40
C PHE A 105 -6.62 8.72 4.67
N ALA A 106 -6.17 9.57 3.76
CA ALA A 106 -6.44 10.98 3.77
C ALA A 106 -6.88 11.44 2.37
N ILE A 107 -7.76 12.43 2.32
CA ILE A 107 -8.28 13.00 1.10
C ILE A 107 -8.12 14.52 1.12
N ALA A 108 -7.89 15.13 -0.05
CA ALA A 108 -7.82 16.58 -0.21
C ALA A 108 -8.71 17.01 -1.39
N GLY A 109 -9.24 18.21 -1.28
CA GLY A 109 -9.85 18.91 -2.41
C GLY A 109 -8.80 19.59 -3.29
N ARG A 110 -9.24 20.52 -4.13
CA ARG A 110 -8.36 21.32 -5.01
C ARG A 110 -7.37 22.23 -4.26
N ASP A 111 -7.63 22.47 -2.98
CA ASP A 111 -6.78 23.25 -2.10
C ASP A 111 -5.58 22.47 -1.56
N HIS A 112 -5.49 21.17 -1.88
CA HIS A 112 -4.45 20.24 -1.42
C HIS A 112 -4.31 20.16 0.11
N LYS A 113 -5.36 20.52 0.86
CA LYS A 113 -5.39 20.32 2.31
C LYS A 113 -5.93 18.96 2.63
N PHE A 114 -5.06 18.07 3.12
CA PHE A 114 -5.43 16.71 3.45
C PHE A 114 -6.15 16.62 4.80
N HIS A 115 -7.21 15.83 4.81
CA HIS A 115 -7.97 15.47 6.00
C HIS A 115 -8.06 13.95 6.10
N TRP A 116 -8.06 13.43 7.33
CA TRP A 116 -8.31 12.00 7.54
C TRP A 116 -9.67 11.62 7.00
N ALA A 117 -9.70 10.56 6.24
CA ALA A 117 -10.86 10.10 5.50
C ALA A 117 -11.27 8.70 5.92
N LYS A 118 -12.54 8.40 5.77
CA LYS A 118 -13.08 7.06 5.89
C LYS A 118 -12.75 6.29 4.61
N ALA A 119 -12.37 5.02 4.78
CA ALA A 119 -12.11 4.14 3.64
C ALA A 119 -12.85 2.81 3.82
N GLU A 120 -13.49 2.35 2.77
CA GLU A 120 -14.29 1.13 2.75
C GLU A 120 -13.89 0.24 1.57
N ILE A 121 -13.79 -1.06 1.81
CA ILE A 121 -13.58 -2.05 0.75
C ILE A 121 -14.92 -2.29 0.05
N GLN A 122 -14.95 -2.15 -1.27
CA GLN A 122 -16.08 -2.46 -2.12
C GLN A 122 -15.60 -3.37 -3.27
N GLY A 123 -15.73 -4.67 -3.08
CA GLY A 123 -15.21 -5.67 -4.01
C GLY A 123 -13.68 -5.64 -4.08
N ASP A 124 -13.14 -5.33 -5.26
CA ASP A 124 -11.71 -5.19 -5.54
C ASP A 124 -11.18 -3.74 -5.45
N LYS A 125 -11.99 -2.84 -4.89
CA LYS A 125 -11.69 -1.40 -4.81
C LYS A 125 -11.76 -0.90 -3.38
N ILE A 126 -11.17 0.27 -3.14
CA ILE A 126 -11.34 1.03 -1.90
C ILE A 126 -11.99 2.35 -2.24
N VAL A 127 -13.08 2.67 -1.55
CA VAL A 127 -13.77 3.96 -1.64
C VAL A 127 -13.37 4.81 -0.45
N VAL A 128 -12.84 5.99 -0.72
CA VAL A 128 -12.37 6.97 0.27
C VAL A 128 -13.31 8.17 0.24
N SER A 129 -13.82 8.58 1.43
CA SER A 129 -14.76 9.70 1.59
C SER A 129 -14.55 10.46 2.90
#